data_083ede0461ad1e49afd81899cd64de35
#
_entry.id   083ede0461ad1e49afd81899cd64de35
#
_cell.length_a   1.000
_cell.length_b   1.000
_cell.length_c   1.000
_cell.angle_alpha   90.00
_cell.angle_beta   90.00
_cell.angle_gamma   90.00
#
_symmetry.space_group_name_H-M   'P 1'
#
loop_
_entity.id
_entity.type
_entity.pdbx_description
1 polymer ?
#
loop_
_entity_poly.entity_id
_entity_poly.type
_entity_poly.pdbx_seq_one_letter_code
_entity_poly.pdbx_strand_id
1 'polypeptide(L)'
;MSYEIQAQIDREMIIRMCQVAINAGFGQGYSVWSPASADGRWLGERNRDFYARIIVEANRVAIRNRRGAANFIVATPRVCAMLEMLPEFQWFAVQGNVNTQPVGIAKVGTVGGRFNVYRDTRTEAQYQVGTRANPLEYALLGYKGAEYYDTGIVYCPYIPVLLSLIHI
;
A
#
# COMPACT_ATOMS: atom_id res chain seq x y z
N MET A 1 19.48 -14.06 7.87
CA MET A 1 18.64 -15.13 7.27
C MET A 1 17.16 -15.00 7.63
N SER A 2 16.73 -15.00 8.88
CA SER A 2 15.30 -14.91 9.24
C SER A 2 14.65 -13.59 8.79
N TYR A 3 15.35 -12.48 8.87
CA TYR A 3 14.89 -11.17 8.40
C TYR A 3 14.63 -11.14 6.89
N GLU A 4 15.49 -11.75 6.11
CA GLU A 4 15.35 -11.83 4.65
C GLU A 4 14.12 -12.65 4.24
N ILE A 5 13.88 -13.75 4.93
CA ILE A 5 12.71 -14.61 4.72
C ILE A 5 11.42 -13.87 5.07
N GLN A 6 11.39 -13.15 6.19
CA GLN A 6 10.24 -12.34 6.58
C GLN A 6 9.94 -11.26 5.55
N ALA A 7 10.96 -10.56 5.08
CA ALA A 7 10.81 -9.53 4.07
C ALA A 7 10.32 -10.09 2.73
N GLN A 8 10.74 -11.29 2.37
CA GLN A 8 10.28 -11.99 1.17
C GLN A 8 8.80 -12.37 1.28
N ILE A 9 8.36 -12.87 2.43
CA ILE A 9 6.95 -13.19 2.69
C ILE A 9 6.08 -11.94 2.59
N ASP A 10 6.48 -10.86 3.24
CA ASP A 10 5.75 -9.58 3.20
C ASP A 10 5.61 -9.06 1.77
N ARG A 11 6.68 -9.15 0.99
CA ARG A 11 6.67 -8.76 -0.42
C ARG A 11 5.70 -9.60 -1.25
N GLU A 12 5.71 -10.90 -1.08
CA GLU A 12 4.79 -11.80 -1.78
C GLU A 12 3.34 -11.52 -1.41
N MET A 13 3.05 -11.25 -0.15
CA MET A 13 1.71 -10.89 0.32
C MET A 13 1.23 -9.60 -0.34
N ILE A 14 2.06 -8.57 -0.43
CA ILE A 14 1.71 -7.32 -1.12
C ILE A 14 1.43 -7.56 -2.61
N ILE A 15 2.25 -8.35 -3.29
CA ILE A 15 2.03 -8.71 -4.70
C ILE A 15 0.67 -9.38 -4.88
N ARG A 16 0.33 -10.34 -4.03
CA ARG A 16 -0.97 -11.02 -4.06
C ARG A 16 -2.14 -10.08 -3.79
N MET A 17 -2.00 -9.15 -2.84
CA MET A 17 -3.00 -8.11 -2.58
C MET A 17 -3.22 -7.24 -3.82
N CYS A 18 -2.16 -6.82 -4.49
CA CYS A 18 -2.25 -6.05 -5.73
C CYS A 18 -2.96 -6.84 -6.84
N GLN A 19 -2.63 -8.12 -7.00
CA GLN A 19 -3.29 -8.97 -7.99
C GLN A 19 -4.79 -9.14 -7.71
N VAL A 20 -5.17 -9.34 -6.46
CA VAL A 20 -6.58 -9.43 -6.05
C VAL A 20 -7.30 -8.11 -6.32
N ALA A 21 -6.67 -6.98 -6.00
CA ALA A 21 -7.24 -5.66 -6.25
C ALA A 21 -7.46 -5.40 -7.75
N ILE A 22 -6.48 -5.73 -8.60
CA ILE A 22 -6.57 -5.56 -10.06
C ILE A 22 -7.70 -6.42 -10.64
N ASN A 23 -7.85 -7.65 -10.18
CA ASN A 23 -8.84 -8.59 -10.67
C ASN A 23 -10.24 -8.40 -10.04
N ALA A 24 -10.37 -7.59 -9.01
CA ALA A 24 -11.63 -7.37 -8.32
C ALA A 24 -12.62 -6.59 -9.19
N GLY A 25 -13.89 -7.05 -9.19
CA GLY A 25 -15.00 -6.31 -9.74
C GLY A 25 -14.96 -6.07 -11.25
N PHE A 26 -14.71 -7.12 -12.04
CA PHE A 26 -14.73 -7.03 -13.51
C PHE A 26 -13.76 -5.98 -14.10
N GLY A 27 -12.54 -5.91 -13.56
CA GLY A 27 -11.54 -4.96 -14.02
C GLY A 27 -11.68 -3.54 -13.47
N GLN A 28 -12.60 -3.30 -12.55
CA GLN A 28 -12.79 -1.98 -11.90
C GLN A 28 -12.13 -1.88 -10.51
N GLY A 29 -11.23 -2.78 -10.19
CA GLY A 29 -10.51 -2.78 -8.91
C GLY A 29 -9.37 -1.79 -8.80
N TYR A 30 -9.11 -1.02 -9.87
CA TYR A 30 -8.07 0.00 -9.88
C TYR A 30 -8.52 1.25 -10.63
N SER A 31 -7.89 2.36 -10.33
CA SER A 31 -7.99 3.58 -11.13
C SER A 31 -6.60 4.12 -11.45
N VAL A 32 -6.51 4.81 -12.57
CA VAL A 32 -5.26 5.42 -13.02
C VAL A 32 -5.32 6.92 -12.77
N TRP A 33 -4.25 7.45 -12.20
CA TRP A 33 -4.06 8.88 -12.01
C TRP A 33 -2.70 9.28 -12.58
N SER A 34 -2.63 10.42 -13.29
CA SER A 34 -1.40 10.92 -13.86
C SER A 34 -1.14 12.35 -13.39
N PRO A 35 0.08 12.64 -12.90
CA PRO A 35 0.47 14.01 -12.55
C PRO A 35 0.75 14.89 -13.78
N ALA A 36 0.82 14.30 -14.97
CA ALA A 36 1.28 14.96 -16.20
C ALA A 36 0.16 15.62 -17.00
N SER A 37 -1.02 15.84 -16.43
CA SER A 37 -2.07 16.57 -17.13
C SER A 37 -1.66 18.04 -17.33
N ALA A 38 -1.64 18.48 -18.58
CA ALA A 38 -1.26 19.84 -18.97
C ALA A 38 -2.39 20.86 -18.76
N ASP A 39 -3.04 20.81 -17.59
CA ASP A 39 -4.20 21.66 -17.27
C ASP A 39 -3.85 22.98 -16.59
N GLY A 40 -2.56 23.30 -16.46
CA GLY A 40 -2.09 24.54 -15.85
C GLY A 40 -2.26 24.63 -14.34
N ARG A 41 -2.74 23.55 -13.68
CA ARG A 41 -2.92 23.53 -12.24
C ARG A 41 -1.59 23.49 -11.49
N TRP A 42 -1.58 24.10 -10.33
CA TRP A 42 -0.45 24.08 -9.43
C TRP A 42 -0.25 22.69 -8.80
N LEU A 43 1.00 22.35 -8.44
CA LEU A 43 1.36 21.05 -7.88
C LEU A 43 0.56 20.70 -6.61
N GLY A 44 0.31 21.68 -5.74
CA GLY A 44 -0.49 21.47 -4.53
C GLY A 44 -1.94 21.09 -4.82
N GLU A 45 -2.54 21.66 -5.87
CA GLU A 45 -3.89 21.31 -6.31
C GLU A 45 -3.95 19.89 -6.89
N ARG A 46 -2.91 19.48 -7.62
CA ARG A 46 -2.80 18.11 -8.14
C ARG A 46 -2.66 17.09 -7.04
N ASN A 47 -1.90 17.37 -6.00
CA ASN A 47 -1.78 16.50 -4.83
C ASN A 47 -3.12 16.36 -4.10
N ARG A 48 -3.89 17.44 -4.01
CA ARG A 48 -5.25 17.39 -3.45
C ARG A 48 -6.21 16.58 -4.32
N ASP A 49 -6.10 16.69 -5.63
CA ASP A 49 -6.89 15.88 -6.56
C ASP A 49 -6.55 14.38 -6.42
N PHE A 50 -5.28 14.06 -6.26
CA PHE A 50 -4.85 12.70 -5.94
C PHE A 50 -5.44 12.18 -4.62
N TYR A 51 -5.43 13.01 -3.57
CA TYR A 51 -6.04 12.65 -2.30
C TYR A 51 -7.56 12.47 -2.39
N ALA A 52 -8.24 13.32 -3.13
CA ALA A 52 -9.67 13.16 -3.41
C ALA A 52 -9.96 11.84 -4.13
N ARG A 53 -9.11 11.45 -5.06
CA ARG A 53 -9.20 10.14 -5.74
C ARG A 53 -9.03 8.98 -4.77
N ILE A 54 -8.08 9.07 -3.85
CA ILE A 54 -7.89 8.07 -2.78
C ILE A 54 -9.16 7.91 -1.95
N ILE A 55 -9.80 9.01 -1.57
CA ILE A 55 -11.05 8.97 -0.79
C ILE A 55 -12.18 8.28 -1.57
N VAL A 56 -12.30 8.56 -2.86
CA VAL A 56 -13.29 7.92 -3.73
C VAL A 56 -13.06 6.40 -3.79
N GLU A 57 -11.81 5.98 -3.99
CA GLU A 57 -11.48 4.55 -4.03
C GLU A 57 -11.69 3.87 -2.67
N ALA A 58 -11.39 4.55 -1.57
CA ALA A 58 -11.67 4.05 -0.23
C ALA A 58 -13.17 3.80 0.00
N ASN A 59 -14.01 4.68 -0.50
CA ASN A 59 -15.46 4.51 -0.43
C ASN A 59 -15.95 3.37 -1.35
N ARG A 60 -15.30 3.13 -2.48
CA ARG A 60 -15.58 1.94 -3.31
C ARG A 60 -15.29 0.63 -2.56
N VAL A 61 -14.24 0.59 -1.77
CA VAL A 61 -13.96 -0.55 -0.89
C VAL A 61 -15.12 -0.76 0.09
N ALA A 62 -15.64 0.32 0.69
CA ALA A 62 -16.81 0.23 1.58
C ALA A 62 -18.05 -0.34 0.90
N ILE A 63 -18.33 0.07 -0.33
CA ILE A 63 -19.47 -0.43 -1.11
C ILE A 63 -19.34 -1.93 -1.38
N ARG A 64 -18.13 -2.41 -1.64
CA ARG A 64 -17.88 -3.82 -1.95
C ARG A 64 -17.92 -4.73 -0.74
N ASN A 65 -17.26 -4.35 0.36
CA ASN A 65 -17.19 -5.16 1.55
C ASN A 65 -18.38 -4.99 2.50
N ARG A 66 -19.15 -3.90 2.35
CA ARG A 66 -20.31 -3.54 3.20
C ARG A 66 -20.00 -3.46 4.69
N ARG A 67 -18.73 -3.25 5.06
CA ARG A 67 -18.29 -3.18 6.46
C ARG A 67 -17.65 -1.84 6.81
N GLY A 68 -16.81 -1.30 5.92
CA GLY A 68 -16.17 -0.03 6.15
C GLY A 68 -15.27 0.38 4.99
N ALA A 69 -14.95 1.66 4.94
CA ALA A 69 -14.02 2.21 3.98
C ALA A 69 -12.59 1.75 4.26
N ALA A 70 -11.72 1.84 3.26
CA ALA A 70 -10.30 1.57 3.44
C ALA A 70 -9.72 2.39 4.60
N ASN A 71 -8.87 1.78 5.39
CA ASN A 71 -8.23 2.39 6.55
C ASN A 71 -6.70 2.31 6.54
N PHE A 72 -6.12 1.69 5.53
CA PHE A 72 -4.67 1.71 5.33
C PHE A 72 -4.32 1.89 3.85
N ILE A 73 -3.12 2.44 3.62
CA ILE A 73 -2.54 2.66 2.30
C ILE A 73 -1.14 2.06 2.31
N VAL A 74 -0.84 1.19 1.35
CA VAL A 74 0.52 0.74 1.07
C VAL A 74 0.94 1.38 -0.25
N ALA A 75 1.98 2.17 -0.24
CA ALA A 75 2.39 2.94 -1.40
C ALA A 75 3.90 2.86 -1.65
N THR A 76 4.28 3.05 -2.90
CA THR A 76 5.68 3.20 -3.31
C THR A 76 6.28 4.48 -2.73
N PRO A 77 7.61 4.58 -2.59
CA PRO A 77 8.25 5.73 -1.97
C PRO A 77 7.90 7.06 -2.65
N ARG A 78 7.76 7.06 -3.96
CA ARG A 78 7.40 8.26 -4.73
C ARG A 78 5.98 8.73 -4.43
N VAL A 79 5.04 7.80 -4.34
CA VAL A 79 3.64 8.11 -3.96
C VAL A 79 3.56 8.52 -2.49
N CYS A 80 4.34 7.89 -1.62
CA CYS A 80 4.45 8.33 -0.23
C CYS A 80 4.93 9.77 -0.12
N ALA A 81 5.93 10.17 -0.91
CA ALA A 81 6.40 11.55 -0.91
C ALA A 81 5.30 12.55 -1.28
N MET A 82 4.41 12.19 -2.21
CA MET A 82 3.25 13.02 -2.54
C MET A 82 2.24 13.11 -1.39
N LEU A 83 2.02 12.02 -0.67
CA LEU A 83 1.13 12.00 0.51
C LEU A 83 1.73 12.79 1.67
N GLU A 84 3.03 12.74 1.87
CA GLU A 84 3.76 13.48 2.90
C GLU A 84 3.70 14.99 2.71
N MET A 85 3.53 15.45 1.48
CA MET A 85 3.36 16.87 1.15
C MET A 85 1.96 17.42 1.47
N LEU A 86 1.00 16.57 1.79
CA LEU A 86 -0.34 17.01 2.16
C LEU A 86 -0.35 17.61 3.57
N PRO A 87 -1.08 18.72 3.82
CA PRO A 87 -1.15 19.33 5.15
C PRO A 87 -1.84 18.44 6.18
N GLU A 88 -2.66 17.47 5.73
CA GLU A 88 -3.35 16.51 6.58
C GLU A 88 -2.46 15.34 7.02
N PHE A 89 -1.23 15.25 6.54
CA PHE A 89 -0.31 14.18 6.88
C PHE A 89 0.28 14.38 8.28
N GLN A 90 0.22 13.34 9.10
CA GLN A 90 0.84 13.30 10.42
C GLN A 90 1.90 12.20 10.46
N TRP A 91 3.12 12.59 10.78
CA TRP A 91 4.23 11.64 10.92
C TRP A 91 4.04 10.73 12.12
N PHE A 92 4.38 9.47 11.94
CA PHE A 92 4.47 8.53 13.05
C PHE A 92 5.74 8.82 13.85
N ALA A 93 5.57 9.16 15.14
CA ALA A 93 6.70 9.35 16.05
C ALA A 93 7.37 8.01 16.32
N VAL A 94 8.53 7.78 15.73
CA VAL A 94 9.38 6.62 16.04
C VAL A 94 10.02 6.87 17.40
N GLN A 95 9.58 6.16 18.43
CA GLN A 95 10.28 6.12 19.71
C GLN A 95 11.58 5.35 19.51
N GLY A 96 12.71 6.04 19.49
CA GLY A 96 14.02 5.45 19.32
C GLY A 96 14.90 6.21 18.31
N ASN A 97 16.09 5.73 18.08
CA ASN A 97 17.09 6.35 17.24
C ASN A 97 16.53 6.82 15.89
N VAL A 98 16.54 8.12 15.68
CA VAL A 98 16.07 8.80 14.46
C VAL A 98 16.77 8.29 13.19
N ASN A 99 17.88 7.60 13.34
CA ASN A 99 18.72 7.11 12.25
C ASN A 99 18.37 5.70 11.75
N THR A 100 17.49 4.97 12.43
CA THR A 100 17.07 3.64 11.97
C THR A 100 15.72 3.72 11.27
N GLN A 101 15.73 4.07 10.00
CA GLN A 101 14.58 3.81 9.16
C GLN A 101 14.45 2.30 8.96
N PRO A 102 13.31 1.69 9.33
CA PRO A 102 13.13 0.27 9.09
C PRO A 102 13.19 -0.01 7.59
N VAL A 103 14.03 -0.97 7.23
CA VAL A 103 14.16 -1.43 5.85
C VAL A 103 12.96 -2.33 5.52
N GLY A 104 12.29 -2.07 4.41
CA GLY A 104 11.13 -2.83 3.97
C GLY A 104 9.82 -2.04 4.08
N ILE A 105 8.72 -2.74 4.40
CA ILE A 105 7.41 -2.12 4.54
C ILE A 105 7.28 -1.56 5.96
N ALA A 106 7.21 -0.24 6.07
CA ALA A 106 7.17 0.44 7.35
C ALA A 106 6.06 1.48 7.40
N LYS A 107 5.43 1.62 8.56
CA LYS A 107 4.47 2.68 8.81
C LYS A 107 5.18 4.03 8.86
N VAL A 108 4.78 4.95 8.00
CA VAL A 108 5.36 6.30 7.90
C VAL A 108 4.55 7.30 8.69
N GLY A 109 3.24 7.20 8.65
CA GLY A 109 2.36 8.14 9.31
C GLY A 109 0.89 7.86 9.05
N THR A 110 0.06 8.87 9.28
CA THR A 110 -1.37 8.86 8.99
C THR A 110 -1.76 10.06 8.15
N VAL A 111 -2.72 9.87 7.26
CA VAL A 111 -3.31 10.95 6.44
C VAL A 111 -4.74 11.17 6.87
N GLY A 112 -5.07 12.41 7.22
CA GLY A 112 -6.41 12.81 7.62
C GLY A 112 -6.93 12.12 8.89
N GLY A 113 -6.04 11.53 9.72
CA GLY A 113 -6.41 10.74 10.88
C GLY A 113 -7.17 9.43 10.55
N ARG A 114 -7.33 9.13 9.27
CA ARG A 114 -8.18 8.05 8.75
C ARG A 114 -7.38 6.90 8.15
N PHE A 115 -6.32 7.21 7.41
CA PHE A 115 -5.51 6.23 6.70
C PHE A 115 -4.15 6.07 7.37
N ASN A 116 -3.79 4.82 7.69
CA ASN A 116 -2.42 4.49 8.05
C ASN A 116 -1.62 4.31 6.76
N VAL A 117 -0.52 5.04 6.62
CA VAL A 117 0.34 5.00 5.44
C VAL A 117 1.55 4.13 5.71
N TYR A 118 1.74 3.13 4.85
CA TYR A 118 2.89 2.23 4.85
C TYR A 118 3.69 2.45 3.58
N ARG A 119 4.99 2.62 3.73
CA ARG A 119 5.90 2.77 2.60
C ARG A 119 6.51 1.41 2.25
N ASP A 120 6.32 1.01 1.01
CA ASP A 120 6.98 -0.15 0.43
C ASP A 120 8.25 0.30 -0.31
N THR A 121 9.41 -0.04 0.24
CA THR A 121 10.71 0.25 -0.39
C THR A 121 11.15 -0.84 -1.37
N ARG A 122 10.42 -1.95 -1.44
CA ARG A 122 10.73 -3.05 -2.33
C ARG A 122 9.96 -2.93 -3.63
N THR A 123 10.69 -2.59 -4.68
CA THR A 123 10.15 -2.16 -5.97
C THR A 123 9.51 -3.24 -6.83
N GLU A 124 9.58 -4.51 -6.44
CA GLU A 124 9.08 -5.60 -7.29
C GLU A 124 7.56 -5.63 -7.44
N ALA A 125 6.82 -5.12 -6.47
CA ALA A 125 5.37 -4.98 -6.61
C ALA A 125 4.98 -4.02 -7.74
N GLN A 126 5.81 -3.04 -8.05
CA GLN A 126 5.64 -2.13 -9.19
C GLN A 126 5.63 -2.88 -10.52
N TYR A 127 6.44 -3.92 -10.66
CA TYR A 127 6.50 -4.73 -11.88
C TYR A 127 5.25 -5.59 -12.09
N GLN A 128 4.49 -5.85 -11.06
CA GLN A 128 3.21 -6.56 -11.17
C GLN A 128 2.09 -5.65 -11.70
N VAL A 129 2.19 -4.35 -11.45
CA VAL A 129 1.22 -3.35 -11.91
C VAL A 129 1.62 -2.81 -13.28
N GLY A 130 2.91 -2.69 -13.54
CA GLY A 130 3.48 -2.24 -14.81
C GLY A 130 4.32 -3.31 -15.49
N THR A 131 5.22 -2.87 -16.35
CA THR A 131 6.24 -3.70 -16.96
C THR A 131 7.61 -3.40 -16.34
N ARG A 132 8.56 -4.34 -16.45
CA ARG A 132 9.92 -4.11 -15.95
C ARG A 132 10.61 -2.91 -16.63
N ALA A 133 10.28 -2.65 -17.89
CA ALA A 133 10.81 -1.50 -18.64
C ALA A 133 10.10 -0.19 -18.25
N ASN A 134 8.85 -0.26 -17.78
CA ASN A 134 8.06 0.90 -17.41
C ASN A 134 7.21 0.58 -16.18
N PRO A 135 7.81 0.50 -14.99
CA PRO A 135 7.11 0.19 -13.76
C PRO A 135 6.14 1.32 -13.39
N LEU A 136 4.91 0.98 -13.08
CA LEU A 136 3.93 1.94 -12.59
C LEU A 136 4.05 2.08 -11.07
N GLU A 137 3.97 3.31 -10.60
CA GLU A 137 3.80 3.61 -9.18
C GLU A 137 2.41 3.18 -8.73
N TYR A 138 2.28 2.73 -7.49
CA TYR A 138 1.01 2.27 -6.97
C TYR A 138 0.72 2.78 -5.54
N ALA A 139 -0.56 2.85 -5.23
CA ALA A 139 -1.08 2.99 -3.88
C ALA A 139 -2.17 1.92 -3.68
N LEU A 140 -1.91 0.95 -2.83
CA LEU A 140 -2.85 -0.11 -2.49
C LEU A 140 -3.69 0.33 -1.30
N LEU A 141 -4.99 0.41 -1.49
CA LEU A 141 -5.96 0.72 -0.45
C LEU A 141 -6.58 -0.58 0.10
N GLY A 142 -6.67 -0.68 1.40
CA GLY A 142 -7.24 -1.86 2.03
C GLY A 142 -8.01 -1.53 3.31
N TYR A 143 -8.83 -2.49 3.71
CA TYR A 143 -9.61 -2.43 4.94
C TYR A 143 -9.19 -3.56 5.87
N LYS A 144 -8.98 -3.20 7.14
CA LYS A 144 -8.77 -4.13 8.24
C LYS A 144 -9.63 -3.72 9.42
N GLY A 145 -10.60 -4.56 9.77
CA GLY A 145 -11.45 -4.35 10.92
C GLY A 145 -10.79 -4.71 12.25
N ALA A 146 -11.52 -4.49 13.33
CA ALA A 146 -11.06 -4.76 14.70
C ALA A 146 -10.91 -6.25 14.97
N GLU A 147 -11.79 -7.09 14.41
CA GLU A 147 -11.79 -8.53 14.60
C GLU A 147 -10.73 -9.21 13.72
N TYR A 148 -10.24 -10.36 14.19
CA TYR A 148 -9.18 -11.12 13.49
C TYR A 148 -9.59 -11.53 12.08
N TYR A 149 -10.83 -11.97 11.88
CA TYR A 149 -11.33 -12.41 10.57
C TYR A 149 -11.95 -11.29 9.73
N ASP A 150 -12.01 -10.07 10.25
CA ASP A 150 -12.49 -8.92 9.50
C ASP A 150 -11.40 -8.34 8.60
N THR A 151 -10.99 -9.15 7.63
CA THR A 151 -9.93 -8.83 6.67
C THR A 151 -10.15 -9.60 5.37
N GLY A 152 -9.63 -9.08 4.26
CA GLY A 152 -9.71 -9.74 2.95
C GLY A 152 -8.65 -10.83 2.73
N ILE A 153 -7.58 -10.86 3.52
CA ILE A 153 -6.48 -11.81 3.39
C ILE A 153 -6.11 -12.32 4.78
N VAL A 154 -5.97 -13.64 4.90
CA VAL A 154 -5.52 -14.31 6.12
C VAL A 154 -4.26 -15.12 5.79
N TYR A 155 -3.21 -14.89 6.55
CA TYR A 155 -1.99 -15.69 6.45
C TYR A 155 -2.07 -16.87 7.41
N CYS A 156 -2.07 -18.08 6.85
CA CYS A 156 -2.13 -19.33 7.61
C CYS A 156 -0.92 -20.20 7.26
N PRO A 157 0.20 -20.11 7.98
CA PRO A 157 1.38 -20.92 7.74
C PRO A 157 1.16 -22.34 8.32
N TYR A 158 0.99 -23.31 7.43
CA TYR A 158 0.84 -24.73 7.83
C TYR A 158 2.16 -25.50 7.83
N ILE A 159 3.15 -25.05 7.05
CA ILE A 159 4.43 -25.72 6.90
C ILE A 159 5.52 -24.84 7.51
N PRO A 160 6.29 -25.32 8.50
CA PRO A 160 7.41 -24.55 9.03
C PRO A 160 8.50 -24.37 7.98
N VAL A 161 9.09 -23.18 7.91
CA VAL A 161 10.15 -22.81 6.95
C VAL A 161 11.39 -23.71 7.03
N LEU A 162 11.61 -24.34 8.18
CA LEU A 162 12.71 -25.30 8.39
C LEU A 162 12.66 -26.52 7.46
N LEU A 163 11.47 -26.93 7.01
CA LEU A 163 11.33 -28.06 6.09
C LEU A 163 11.83 -27.73 4.67
N SER A 164 11.82 -26.48 4.26
CA SER A 164 12.35 -26.08 2.96
C SER A 164 13.88 -26.06 2.91
N LEU A 165 14.54 -25.96 4.06
CA LEU A 165 16.00 -26.03 4.18
C LEU A 165 16.55 -27.48 4.17
N ILE A 166 15.71 -28.45 4.49
CA ILE A 166 16.11 -29.87 4.50
C ILE A 166 16.08 -30.48 3.08
N HIS A 167 15.35 -29.85 2.17
CA HIS A 167 15.25 -30.29 0.77
C HIS A 167 16.30 -29.68 -0.18
N ILE A 168 17.19 -28.86 0.36
CA ILE A 168 18.34 -28.32 -0.36
C ILE A 168 19.58 -29.18 -0.08
#